data_0fccac2b05a6d31b1ca3b62b0290bd2c
#
_entry.id   0fccac2b05a6d31b1ca3b62b0290bd2c
#
_cell.length_a   1.000
_cell.length_b   1.000
_cell.length_c   1.000
_cell.angle_alpha   90.00
_cell.angle_beta   90.00
_cell.angle_gamma   90.00
#
_symmetry.space_group_name_H-M   'P 1'
#
loop_
_entity.id
_entity.type
_entity.pdbx_description
1 polymer ?
#
loop_
_entity_poly.entity_id
_entity_poly.type
_entity_poly.pdbx_seq_one_letter_code
_entity_poly.pdbx_strand_id
1 'polypeptide(L)'
;PAEEAIKHGFSLDGLKDQEIEDFYAEALDELDWEETAMTAIRWARLFGGSIVVMLVNDGRGLEEPLDWRNIRSIDDLRVFDRSVIQPDYGSMFNYSPEDPFRTRGSRLGMPERYFVSSRYGSFTVHDSRCLVFQNGILPENTSNSIYQLWGIPEYVRIHRAIRDAEVAHGSATKLLDRSIQAVYKMKDL
;
A
#
# COMPACT_ATOMS: atom_id res chain seq x y z
N PRO A 1 4.47 12.06 7.57
CA PRO A 1 5.47 11.10 7.10
C PRO A 1 5.35 10.74 5.62
N ALA A 2 4.13 10.40 5.10
CA ALA A 2 3.96 10.12 3.66
C ALA A 2 4.19 11.39 2.82
N GLU A 3 3.63 12.51 3.23
CA GLU A 3 3.86 13.83 2.64
C GLU A 3 5.33 14.24 2.69
N GLU A 4 6.02 13.95 3.78
CA GLU A 4 7.44 14.26 3.94
C GLU A 4 8.34 13.42 3.00
N ALA A 5 7.94 12.17 2.73
CA ALA A 5 8.69 11.29 1.84
C ALA A 5 8.64 11.75 0.37
N ILE A 6 7.59 12.47 -0.01
CA ILE A 6 7.35 12.89 -1.41
C ILE A 6 7.52 14.40 -1.61
N LYS A 7 7.60 15.17 -0.51
CA LYS A 7 7.66 16.63 -0.50
C LYS A 7 8.72 17.28 -1.42
N HIS A 8 9.77 16.56 -1.74
CA HIS A 8 10.87 17.05 -2.57
C HIS A 8 10.79 16.56 -4.02
N GLY A 9 9.69 15.88 -4.39
CA GLY A 9 9.52 15.31 -5.72
C GLY A 9 10.56 14.23 -6.06
N PHE A 10 10.63 13.87 -7.31
CA PHE A 10 11.65 12.98 -7.87
C PHE A 10 12.52 13.79 -8.82
N SER A 11 13.84 13.77 -8.61
CA SER A 11 14.80 14.26 -9.58
C SER A 11 15.45 13.07 -10.28
N LEU A 12 15.56 13.14 -11.60
CA LEU A 12 16.27 12.14 -12.39
C LEU A 12 17.72 12.60 -12.53
N ASP A 13 18.58 12.17 -11.60
CA ASP A 13 20.01 12.44 -11.69
C ASP A 13 20.65 11.66 -12.84
N GLY A 14 21.38 12.37 -13.69
CA GLY A 14 22.21 11.78 -14.75
C GLY A 14 21.69 11.97 -16.18
N LEU A 15 20.54 12.59 -16.37
CA LEU A 15 20.10 13.07 -17.67
C LEU A 15 20.90 14.34 -18.02
N LYS A 16 21.53 14.34 -19.19
CA LYS A 16 22.32 15.48 -19.68
C LYS A 16 21.48 16.49 -20.44
N ASP A 17 20.19 16.22 -20.60
CA ASP A 17 19.29 16.96 -21.46
C ASP A 17 18.09 17.46 -20.64
N GLN A 18 18.01 18.78 -20.49
CA GLN A 18 16.95 19.45 -19.75
C GLN A 18 15.57 19.19 -20.35
N GLU A 19 15.49 19.07 -21.70
CA GLU A 19 14.22 18.78 -22.40
C GLU A 19 13.65 17.42 -22.00
N ILE A 20 14.51 16.44 -21.71
CA ILE A 20 14.09 15.11 -21.26
C ILE A 20 13.59 15.17 -19.83
N GLU A 21 14.26 15.94 -18.95
CA GLU A 21 13.80 16.13 -17.55
C GLU A 21 12.43 16.80 -17.51
N ASP A 22 12.22 17.85 -18.30
CA ASP A 22 10.96 18.57 -18.37
C ASP A 22 9.84 17.67 -18.91
N PHE A 23 10.12 16.84 -19.93
CA PHE A 23 9.16 15.87 -20.46
C PHE A 23 8.74 14.82 -19.42
N TYR A 24 9.69 14.30 -18.63
CA TYR A 24 9.36 13.35 -17.56
C TYR A 24 8.56 13.99 -16.44
N ALA A 25 8.89 15.23 -16.07
CA ALA A 25 8.15 15.98 -15.08
C ALA A 25 6.69 16.20 -15.49
N GLU A 26 6.46 16.60 -16.74
CA GLU A 26 5.13 16.79 -17.31
C GLU A 26 4.33 15.47 -17.36
N ALA A 27 4.96 14.37 -17.78
CA ALA A 27 4.33 13.05 -17.82
C ALA A 27 3.96 12.51 -16.41
N LEU A 28 4.77 12.79 -15.39
CA LEU A 28 4.46 12.41 -14.01
C LEU A 28 3.33 13.26 -13.42
N ASP A 29 3.26 14.54 -13.80
CA ASP A 29 2.20 15.46 -13.40
C ASP A 29 0.85 15.06 -14.04
N GLU A 30 0.84 14.72 -15.33
CA GLU A 30 -0.36 14.21 -16.01
C GLU A 30 -0.91 12.93 -15.37
N LEU A 31 -0.07 12.09 -14.79
CA LEU A 31 -0.46 10.86 -14.11
C LEU A 31 -0.82 11.05 -12.64
N ASP A 32 -0.82 12.28 -12.11
CA ASP A 32 -1.02 12.58 -10.69
C ASP A 32 -0.14 11.69 -9.78
N TRP A 33 1.12 11.48 -10.19
CA TRP A 33 2.01 10.52 -9.53
C TRP A 33 2.22 10.83 -8.05
N GLU A 34 2.38 12.10 -7.69
CA GLU A 34 2.63 12.48 -6.29
C GLU A 34 1.44 12.11 -5.38
N GLU A 35 0.21 12.41 -5.79
CA GLU A 35 -0.98 12.07 -5.02
C GLU A 35 -1.19 10.56 -4.96
N THR A 36 -0.96 9.86 -6.09
CA THR A 36 -1.01 8.41 -6.19
C THR A 36 -0.02 7.75 -5.23
N ALA A 37 1.24 8.19 -5.24
CA ALA A 37 2.28 7.66 -4.37
C ALA A 37 2.00 7.97 -2.89
N MET A 38 1.55 9.19 -2.56
CA MET A 38 1.12 9.55 -1.19
C MET A 38 0.01 8.64 -0.71
N THR A 39 -0.99 8.41 -1.54
CA THR A 39 -2.13 7.55 -1.21
C THR A 39 -1.69 6.11 -1.02
N ALA A 40 -0.83 5.60 -1.89
CA ALA A 40 -0.28 4.25 -1.78
C ALA A 40 0.51 4.08 -0.46
N ILE A 41 1.37 5.03 -0.10
CA ILE A 41 2.13 5.00 1.16
C ILE A 41 1.19 5.09 2.37
N ARG A 42 0.18 5.97 2.35
CA ARG A 42 -0.81 6.08 3.43
C ARG A 42 -1.56 4.76 3.63
N TRP A 43 -2.02 4.14 2.56
CA TRP A 43 -2.74 2.87 2.64
C TRP A 43 -1.83 1.71 3.01
N ALA A 44 -0.59 1.67 2.51
CA ALA A 44 0.37 0.68 2.95
C ALA A 44 0.62 0.75 4.46
N ARG A 45 0.73 1.94 5.04
CA ARG A 45 0.88 2.12 6.49
C ARG A 45 -0.38 1.74 7.26
N LEU A 46 -1.55 2.18 6.77
CA LEU A 46 -2.82 1.93 7.46
C LEU A 46 -3.22 0.46 7.43
N PHE A 47 -3.13 -0.18 6.27
CA PHE A 47 -3.60 -1.56 6.03
C PHE A 47 -2.48 -2.60 6.02
N GLY A 48 -1.22 -2.18 6.05
CA GLY A 48 -0.04 -3.03 5.96
C GLY A 48 0.47 -3.23 4.53
N GLY A 49 -0.30 -2.85 3.52
CA GLY A 49 0.09 -2.93 2.12
C GLY A 49 -0.90 -2.25 1.19
N SER A 50 -0.40 -1.88 0.03
CA SER A 50 -1.17 -1.35 -1.10
C SER A 50 -0.48 -1.67 -2.40
N ILE A 51 -1.21 -1.60 -3.50
CA ILE A 51 -0.69 -1.77 -4.86
C ILE A 51 -1.14 -0.58 -5.69
N VAL A 52 -0.22 -0.03 -6.47
CA VAL A 52 -0.56 0.85 -7.59
C VAL A 52 -0.54 0.00 -8.86
N VAL A 53 -1.68 -0.12 -9.50
CA VAL A 53 -1.82 -0.80 -10.81
C VAL A 53 -1.59 0.23 -11.89
N MET A 54 -0.64 -0.06 -12.76
CA MET A 54 -0.34 0.74 -13.94
C MET A 54 -1.19 0.24 -15.11
N LEU A 55 -2.07 1.09 -15.61
CA LEU A 55 -2.83 0.84 -16.83
C LEU A 55 -1.96 1.22 -18.03
N VAL A 56 -1.25 0.26 -18.55
CA VAL A 56 -0.30 0.44 -19.66
C VAL A 56 -0.86 -0.16 -20.93
N ASN A 57 -0.84 0.63 -21.99
CA ASN A 57 -1.20 0.19 -23.34
C ASN A 57 0.02 -0.42 -24.04
N ASP A 58 0.19 -1.71 -23.92
CA ASP A 58 1.20 -2.52 -24.61
C ASP A 58 0.57 -3.55 -25.56
N GLY A 59 -0.76 -3.48 -25.72
CA GLY A 59 -1.53 -4.40 -26.56
C GLY A 59 -1.84 -5.74 -25.87
N ARG A 60 -1.50 -5.92 -24.60
CA ARG A 60 -1.78 -7.13 -23.79
C ARG A 60 -2.78 -6.85 -22.67
N GLY A 61 -3.37 -7.94 -22.15
CA GLY A 61 -4.26 -7.85 -20.99
C GLY A 61 -3.52 -7.57 -19.67
N LEU A 62 -4.27 -7.12 -18.65
CA LEU A 62 -3.70 -6.83 -17.32
C LEU A 62 -3.12 -8.08 -16.64
N GLU A 63 -3.62 -9.26 -16.95
CA GLU A 63 -3.18 -10.55 -16.39
C GLU A 63 -1.87 -11.07 -17.02
N GLU A 64 -1.46 -10.49 -18.16
CA GLU A 64 -0.26 -10.87 -18.87
C GLU A 64 0.93 -9.99 -18.44
N PRO A 65 2.16 -10.53 -18.50
CA PRO A 65 3.36 -9.75 -18.24
C PRO A 65 3.46 -8.51 -19.13
N LEU A 66 3.93 -7.40 -18.55
CA LEU A 66 4.15 -6.16 -19.28
C LEU A 66 5.20 -6.35 -20.37
N ASP A 67 4.87 -5.98 -21.59
CA ASP A 67 5.81 -5.96 -22.71
C ASP A 67 6.52 -4.60 -22.80
N TRP A 68 7.65 -4.49 -22.12
CA TRP A 68 8.46 -3.27 -22.06
C TRP A 68 8.88 -2.70 -23.41
N ARG A 69 8.87 -3.55 -24.47
CA ARG A 69 9.29 -3.13 -25.81
C ARG A 69 8.15 -2.51 -26.63
N ASN A 70 6.91 -2.77 -26.21
CA ASN A 70 5.72 -2.35 -26.95
C ASN A 70 4.86 -1.35 -26.18
N ILE A 71 5.40 -0.72 -25.15
CA ILE A 71 4.68 0.32 -24.41
C ILE A 71 4.40 1.49 -25.35
N ARG A 72 3.13 1.84 -25.47
CA ARG A 72 2.64 2.99 -26.27
C ARG A 72 2.30 4.16 -25.38
N SER A 73 1.63 3.90 -24.26
CA SER A 73 1.22 4.91 -23.30
C SER A 73 1.04 4.28 -21.91
N ILE A 74 1.11 5.11 -20.90
CA ILE A 74 0.61 4.80 -19.56
C ILE A 74 -0.66 5.61 -19.40
N ASP A 75 -1.80 4.94 -19.38
CA ASP A 75 -3.10 5.60 -19.46
C ASP A 75 -3.58 6.09 -18.10
N ASP A 76 -3.24 5.37 -17.00
CA ASP A 76 -3.69 5.73 -15.65
C ASP A 76 -2.92 4.95 -14.58
N LEU A 77 -2.96 5.45 -13.35
CA LEU A 77 -2.44 4.81 -12.15
C LEU A 77 -3.58 4.63 -11.13
N ARG A 78 -3.83 3.40 -10.69
CA ARG A 78 -4.90 3.07 -9.75
C ARG A 78 -4.37 2.46 -8.48
N VAL A 79 -4.67 3.10 -7.35
CA VAL A 79 -4.29 2.61 -6.03
C VAL A 79 -5.36 1.68 -5.48
N PHE A 80 -4.93 0.54 -4.96
CA PHE A 80 -5.78 -0.42 -4.25
C PHE A 80 -5.15 -0.74 -2.90
N ASP A 81 -5.97 -0.80 -1.88
CA ASP A 81 -5.54 -1.22 -0.54
C ASP A 81 -5.57 -2.74 -0.40
N ARG A 82 -4.87 -3.23 0.60
CA ARG A 82 -4.76 -4.67 0.88
C ARG A 82 -6.11 -5.39 1.03
N SER A 83 -7.17 -4.71 1.49
CA SER A 83 -8.44 -5.37 1.79
C SER A 83 -9.16 -5.89 0.55
N VAL A 84 -8.86 -5.30 -0.61
CA VAL A 84 -9.45 -5.67 -1.91
C VAL A 84 -8.50 -6.49 -2.79
N ILE A 85 -7.29 -6.80 -2.30
CA ILE A 85 -6.25 -7.49 -3.06
C ILE A 85 -5.98 -8.85 -2.45
N GLN A 86 -6.02 -9.89 -3.26
CA GLN A 86 -5.63 -11.26 -2.90
C GLN A 86 -4.45 -11.71 -3.75
N PRO A 87 -3.31 -12.07 -3.11
CA PRO A 87 -2.20 -12.70 -3.82
C PRO A 87 -2.63 -14.04 -4.43
N ASP A 88 -2.23 -14.31 -5.66
CA ASP A 88 -2.42 -15.64 -6.25
C ASP A 88 -1.33 -16.59 -5.78
N TYR A 89 -1.65 -17.38 -4.76
CA TYR A 89 -0.72 -18.38 -4.21
C TYR A 89 -0.45 -19.57 -5.15
N GLY A 90 -1.21 -19.70 -6.23
CA GLY A 90 -0.98 -20.72 -7.26
C GLY A 90 0.13 -20.34 -8.24
N SER A 91 0.45 -19.03 -8.32
CA SER A 91 1.48 -18.49 -9.21
C SER A 91 2.48 -17.66 -8.43
N MET A 92 3.51 -18.32 -7.90
CA MET A 92 4.58 -17.67 -7.13
C MET A 92 5.88 -17.64 -7.91
N PHE A 93 6.65 -16.57 -7.75
CA PHE A 93 8.03 -16.53 -8.25
C PHE A 93 8.91 -17.52 -7.47
N ASN A 94 9.17 -18.65 -8.09
CA ASN A 94 10.01 -19.70 -7.53
C ASN A 94 11.43 -19.61 -8.08
N TYR A 95 12.39 -20.10 -7.30
CA TYR A 95 13.75 -20.24 -7.80
C TYR A 95 13.77 -21.19 -9.01
N SER A 96 14.26 -20.69 -10.14
CA SER A 96 14.52 -21.49 -11.32
C SER A 96 16.03 -21.51 -11.61
N PRO A 97 16.67 -22.70 -11.61
CA PRO A 97 18.08 -22.82 -12.00
C PRO A 97 18.32 -22.42 -13.45
N GLU A 98 17.29 -22.54 -14.31
CA GLU A 98 17.36 -22.24 -15.74
C GLU A 98 17.32 -20.74 -16.04
N ASP A 99 16.64 -19.96 -15.18
CA ASP A 99 16.59 -18.51 -15.29
C ASP A 99 16.87 -17.83 -13.94
N PRO A 100 18.13 -17.79 -13.50
CA PRO A 100 18.51 -17.18 -12.24
C PRO A 100 18.32 -15.67 -12.21
N PHE A 101 18.13 -15.00 -13.37
CA PHE A 101 17.85 -13.57 -13.43
C PHE A 101 16.40 -13.23 -13.13
N ARG A 102 15.46 -14.11 -13.51
CA ARG A 102 14.04 -13.96 -13.22
C ARG A 102 13.72 -14.07 -11.72
N THR A 103 14.56 -14.78 -10.99
CA THR A 103 14.41 -15.03 -9.56
C THR A 103 15.39 -14.25 -8.68
N ARG A 104 16.19 -13.36 -9.27
CA ARG A 104 17.06 -12.47 -8.50
C ARG A 104 16.30 -11.34 -7.89
N GLY A 105 16.56 -11.08 -6.60
CA GLY A 105 16.07 -9.91 -5.89
C GLY A 105 14.89 -10.18 -4.98
N SER A 106 14.18 -9.14 -4.65
CA SER A 106 13.11 -9.09 -3.64
C SER A 106 11.81 -9.81 -4.03
N ARG A 107 11.72 -10.39 -5.22
CA ARG A 107 10.47 -11.01 -5.73
C ARG A 107 10.38 -12.51 -5.50
N LEU A 108 11.45 -13.19 -5.09
CA LEU A 108 11.40 -14.61 -4.77
C LEU A 108 10.40 -14.88 -3.65
N GLY A 109 9.45 -15.80 -3.88
CA GLY A 109 8.38 -16.09 -2.95
C GLY A 109 7.23 -15.06 -2.96
N MET A 110 7.24 -14.10 -3.88
CA MET A 110 6.12 -13.19 -4.12
C MET A 110 5.20 -13.74 -5.21
N PRO A 111 3.90 -13.36 -5.22
CA PRO A 111 2.98 -13.80 -6.25
C PRO A 111 3.31 -13.17 -7.60
N GLU A 112 3.13 -13.93 -8.68
CA GLU A 112 3.21 -13.41 -10.05
C GLU A 112 1.97 -12.61 -10.44
N ARG A 113 0.85 -12.87 -9.76
CA ARG A 113 -0.44 -12.25 -10.04
C ARG A 113 -1.16 -11.89 -8.76
N TYR A 114 -1.96 -10.83 -8.87
CA TYR A 114 -2.85 -10.38 -7.82
C TYR A 114 -4.28 -10.34 -8.34
N PHE A 115 -5.20 -10.88 -7.57
CA PHE A 115 -6.62 -10.76 -7.81
C PHE A 115 -7.13 -9.51 -7.07
N VAL A 116 -7.72 -8.58 -7.80
CA VAL A 116 -8.28 -7.34 -7.26
C VAL A 116 -9.81 -7.43 -7.34
N SER A 117 -10.48 -7.28 -6.19
CA SER A 117 -11.94 -7.24 -6.11
C SER A 117 -12.37 -5.90 -5.54
N SER A 118 -12.67 -4.95 -6.42
CA SER A 118 -13.02 -3.59 -6.06
C SER A 118 -14.47 -3.26 -6.44
N ARG A 119 -14.94 -2.09 -6.02
CA ARG A 119 -16.24 -1.54 -6.44
C ARG A 119 -16.36 -1.34 -7.97
N TYR A 120 -15.24 -1.30 -8.68
CA TYR A 120 -15.21 -1.16 -10.14
C TYR A 120 -15.25 -2.50 -10.88
N GLY A 121 -15.30 -3.62 -10.14
CA GLY A 121 -15.26 -4.98 -10.68
C GLY A 121 -14.09 -5.79 -10.15
N SER A 122 -14.01 -7.03 -10.61
CA SER A 122 -12.94 -7.94 -10.25
C SER A 122 -12.09 -8.27 -11.46
N PHE A 123 -10.76 -8.23 -11.28
CA PHE A 123 -9.81 -8.52 -12.34
C PHE A 123 -8.51 -9.09 -11.76
N THR A 124 -7.73 -9.71 -12.60
CA THR A 124 -6.39 -10.21 -12.26
C THR A 124 -5.35 -9.29 -12.89
N VAL A 125 -4.30 -8.99 -12.16
CA VAL A 125 -3.20 -8.17 -12.65
C VAL A 125 -1.87 -8.88 -12.43
N HIS A 126 -0.99 -8.83 -13.41
CA HIS A 126 0.36 -9.39 -13.32
C HIS A 126 1.26 -8.44 -12.51
N ASP A 127 2.16 -9.00 -11.71
CA ASP A 127 3.08 -8.24 -10.85
C ASP A 127 3.91 -7.19 -11.59
N SER A 128 4.31 -7.45 -12.84
CA SER A 128 5.07 -6.48 -13.64
C SER A 128 4.30 -5.18 -13.96
N ARG A 129 2.97 -5.15 -13.75
CA ARG A 129 2.11 -3.99 -13.92
C ARG A 129 1.74 -3.35 -12.58
N CYS A 130 2.40 -3.78 -11.50
CA CYS A 130 2.11 -3.35 -10.14
C CYS A 130 3.33 -2.72 -9.48
N LEU A 131 3.11 -1.61 -8.77
CA LEU A 131 4.04 -1.11 -7.78
C LEU A 131 3.51 -1.50 -6.40
N VAL A 132 4.23 -2.39 -5.72
CA VAL A 132 3.80 -2.94 -4.44
C VAL A 132 4.44 -2.16 -3.30
N PHE A 133 3.60 -1.61 -2.44
CA PHE A 133 4.01 -0.90 -1.22
C PHE A 133 3.69 -1.74 0.00
N GLN A 134 4.68 -1.97 0.86
CA GLN A 134 4.55 -2.76 2.08
C GLN A 134 5.02 -1.97 3.29
N ASN A 135 4.30 -2.08 4.40
CA ASN A 135 4.68 -1.44 5.64
C ASN A 135 5.58 -2.35 6.49
N GLY A 136 6.87 -2.25 6.25
CA GLY A 136 7.91 -3.04 6.92
C GLY A 136 8.10 -4.44 6.31
N ILE A 137 9.27 -5.00 6.57
CA ILE A 137 9.65 -6.34 6.14
C ILE A 137 9.41 -7.28 7.32
N LEU A 138 8.66 -8.34 7.07
CA LEU A 138 8.38 -9.38 8.05
C LEU A 138 9.21 -10.63 7.78
N PRO A 139 9.56 -11.40 8.83
CA PRO A 139 10.09 -12.74 8.63
C PRO A 139 9.13 -13.58 7.80
N GLU A 140 9.66 -14.39 6.91
CA GLU A 140 8.90 -15.15 5.91
C GLU A 140 7.75 -15.96 6.51
N ASN A 141 8.02 -16.66 7.62
CA ASN A 141 7.01 -17.46 8.29
C ASN A 141 5.84 -16.64 8.85
N THR A 142 6.10 -15.43 9.35
CA THR A 142 5.06 -14.53 9.86
C THR A 142 4.30 -13.86 8.72
N SER A 143 5.01 -13.47 7.67
CA SER A 143 4.43 -12.86 6.48
C SER A 143 3.41 -13.80 5.81
N ASN A 144 3.77 -15.06 5.62
CA ASN A 144 2.91 -16.03 4.94
C ASN A 144 1.69 -16.46 5.75
N SER A 145 1.84 -16.62 7.08
CA SER A 145 0.77 -17.21 7.91
C SER A 145 -0.28 -16.21 8.38
N ILE A 146 0.11 -14.99 8.72
CA ILE A 146 -0.78 -14.01 9.36
C ILE A 146 -1.11 -12.85 8.43
N TYR A 147 -0.11 -12.34 7.74
CA TYR A 147 -0.23 -11.11 6.96
C TYR A 147 -0.34 -11.35 5.45
N GLN A 148 -0.36 -12.60 5.01
CA GLN A 148 -0.56 -12.95 3.59
C GLN A 148 0.40 -12.21 2.66
N LEU A 149 1.69 -12.24 2.97
CA LEU A 149 2.77 -11.55 2.24
C LEU A 149 2.79 -10.02 2.38
N TRP A 150 1.90 -9.44 3.18
CA TRP A 150 1.86 -8.00 3.45
C TRP A 150 2.61 -7.62 4.72
N GLY A 151 2.88 -6.33 4.88
CA GLY A 151 3.45 -5.75 6.09
C GLY A 151 2.45 -5.64 7.25
N ILE A 152 2.93 -5.16 8.40
CA ILE A 152 2.09 -4.95 9.59
C ILE A 152 1.42 -3.58 9.49
N PRO A 153 0.07 -3.51 9.58
CA PRO A 153 -0.62 -2.22 9.68
C PRO A 153 -0.17 -1.43 10.92
N GLU A 154 0.04 -0.14 10.76
CA GLU A 154 0.37 0.75 11.90
C GLU A 154 -0.71 0.68 12.98
N TYR A 155 -1.97 0.55 12.58
CA TYR A 155 -3.09 0.41 13.50
C TYR A 155 -2.93 -0.72 14.50
N VAL A 156 -2.36 -1.86 14.09
CA VAL A 156 -2.13 -3.00 15.00
C VAL A 156 -1.17 -2.62 16.12
N ARG A 157 -0.19 -1.77 15.85
CA ARG A 157 0.80 -1.33 16.85
C ARG A 157 0.20 -0.37 17.87
N ILE A 158 -0.68 0.52 17.45
CA ILE A 158 -1.27 1.56 18.31
C ILE A 158 -2.62 1.16 18.91
N HIS A 159 -3.26 0.12 18.41
CA HIS A 159 -4.60 -0.33 18.83
C HIS A 159 -4.72 -0.49 20.35
N ARG A 160 -3.71 -1.08 21.00
CA ARG A 160 -3.72 -1.28 22.45
C ARG A 160 -3.71 0.06 23.19
N ALA A 161 -2.87 0.99 22.76
CA ALA A 161 -2.78 2.31 23.39
C ALA A 161 -4.09 3.11 23.23
N ILE A 162 -4.72 3.03 22.06
CA ILE A 162 -6.03 3.66 21.79
C ILE A 162 -7.08 3.06 22.71
N ARG A 163 -7.17 1.73 22.81
CA ARG A 163 -8.12 1.03 23.65
C ARG A 163 -7.93 1.37 25.14
N ASP A 164 -6.69 1.41 25.60
CA ASP A 164 -6.38 1.76 26.98
C ASP A 164 -6.77 3.22 27.30
N ALA A 165 -6.57 4.14 26.35
CA ALA A 165 -7.01 5.53 26.45
C ALA A 165 -8.55 5.66 26.49
N GLU A 166 -9.28 4.91 25.68
CA GLU A 166 -10.74 4.87 25.68
C GLU A 166 -11.29 4.37 27.05
N VAL A 167 -10.70 3.30 27.59
CA VAL A 167 -11.07 2.76 28.90
C VAL A 167 -10.80 3.78 30.01
N ALA A 168 -9.64 4.43 29.99
CA ALA A 168 -9.29 5.47 30.96
C ALA A 168 -10.24 6.65 30.90
N HIS A 169 -10.55 7.14 29.70
CA HIS A 169 -11.49 8.24 29.49
C HIS A 169 -12.91 7.88 29.98
N GLY A 170 -13.42 6.71 29.61
CA GLY A 170 -14.72 6.22 30.07
C GLY A 170 -14.80 6.06 31.59
N SER A 171 -13.70 5.64 32.22
CA SER A 171 -13.63 5.52 33.69
C SER A 171 -13.62 6.90 34.38
N ALA A 172 -12.89 7.86 33.83
CA ALA A 172 -12.86 9.23 34.33
C ALA A 172 -14.26 9.88 34.24
N THR A 173 -14.96 9.72 33.11
CA THR A 173 -16.33 10.22 32.93
C THR A 173 -17.28 9.65 33.99
N LYS A 174 -17.23 8.33 34.23
CA LYS A 174 -18.05 7.68 35.25
C LYS A 174 -17.77 8.17 36.69
N LEU A 175 -16.50 8.47 36.98
CA LEU A 175 -16.09 9.04 38.28
C LEU A 175 -16.64 10.45 38.44
N LEU A 176 -16.59 11.28 37.40
CA LEU A 176 -17.16 12.63 37.41
C LEU A 176 -18.66 12.59 37.62
N ASP A 177 -19.38 11.73 36.89
CA ASP A 177 -20.84 11.56 37.07
C ASP A 177 -21.20 11.17 38.49
N ARG A 178 -20.47 10.25 39.10
CA ARG A 178 -20.70 9.84 40.51
C ARG A 178 -20.39 10.96 41.51
N SER A 179 -19.37 11.78 41.22
CA SER A 179 -19.01 12.92 42.06
C SER A 179 -20.08 13.98 42.03
N ILE A 180 -20.70 14.25 40.88
CA ILE A 180 -21.82 15.18 40.73
C ILE A 180 -23.05 14.68 41.51
N GLN A 181 -23.37 13.38 41.44
CA GLN A 181 -24.48 12.80 42.17
C GLN A 181 -24.27 12.87 43.70
N ALA A 182 -23.05 12.68 44.19
CA ALA A 182 -22.74 12.81 45.61
C ALA A 182 -22.93 14.24 46.13
N VAL A 183 -22.56 15.25 45.39
CA VAL A 183 -22.78 16.67 45.74
C VAL A 183 -24.26 17.04 45.77
N TYR A 184 -25.08 16.49 44.87
CA TYR A 184 -26.52 16.72 44.85
C TYR A 184 -27.22 16.13 46.11
N LYS A 185 -26.78 14.95 46.56
CA LYS A 185 -27.35 14.32 47.76
C LYS A 185 -26.96 15.03 49.06
N MET A 186 -25.85 15.73 49.13
CA MET A 186 -25.43 16.50 50.32
C MET A 186 -26.16 17.85 50.45
N LYS A 187 -26.87 18.33 49.43
CA LYS A 187 -27.58 19.62 49.43
C LYS A 187 -29.01 19.50 49.91
N ASP A 188 -29.55 18.29 50.03
CA ASP A 188 -30.89 17.99 50.52
C ASP A 188 -30.91 17.50 51.99
N LEU A 189 -29.82 17.70 52.72
CA LEU A 189 -29.66 17.53 54.15
C LEU A 189 -29.53 18.88 54.84
#